data_aca7954303b43cf922b05bc7bd970a68
#
_entry.id   aca7954303b43cf922b05bc7bd970a68
#
_cell.length_a   1.000
_cell.length_b   1.000
_cell.length_c   1.000
_cell.angle_alpha   90.00
_cell.angle_beta   90.00
_cell.angle_gamma   90.00
#
_symmetry.space_group_name_H-M   'P 1'
#
loop_
_entity.id
_entity.type
_entity.pdbx_description
1 polymer ?
#
loop_
_entity_poly.entity_id
_entity_poly.type
_entity_poly.pdbx_seq_one_letter_code
_entity_poly.pdbx_strand_id
1 'polypeptide(L)'
;MRRLVLWDIDGTLVQAGEVGRDIFNEAFQTVIGRAPDQVAAKALVMAGRTDPEIALELLTAHDIAEGALHLPAFGEALVTALAAKAPVIRERGRALPGAREALEALGRTDGVVQSLLTGNLQPNALLKLASFDLDGYLDFEVGGFGSDHHHRPSLVEVARAKAERKYGRGFPGTATVLVGDTPLDVAAGRAGGARVVAVATGPFRTAELRETAADAVLEDLEDTEATLAAILG
;
A
#
# COMPACT_ATOMS: atom_id res chain seq x y z
N MET A 1 2.63 -25.40 4.02
CA MET A 1 1.37 -24.67 4.19
C MET A 1 1.29 -23.60 3.11
N ARG A 2 0.12 -23.33 2.48
CA ARG A 2 0.05 -22.34 1.40
C ARG A 2 -0.39 -21.01 1.96
N ARG A 3 0.26 -19.91 1.54
CA ARG A 3 -0.03 -18.56 2.03
C ARG A 3 -0.12 -17.55 0.90
N LEU A 4 -1.01 -16.57 1.05
CA LEU A 4 -1.04 -15.33 0.29
C LEU A 4 -0.54 -14.22 1.22
N VAL A 5 0.64 -13.68 0.92
CA VAL A 5 1.22 -12.56 1.66
C VAL A 5 0.95 -11.29 0.87
N LEU A 6 0.24 -10.37 1.49
CA LEU A 6 -0.14 -9.08 0.92
C LEU A 6 0.66 -7.98 1.63
N TRP A 7 1.52 -7.30 0.90
CA TRP A 7 2.36 -6.24 1.41
C TRP A 7 1.76 -4.87 1.16
N ASP A 8 1.76 -3.99 2.15
CA ASP A 8 1.68 -2.57 1.86
C ASP A 8 3.02 -2.07 1.30
N ILE A 9 3.05 -0.85 0.77
CA ILE A 9 4.20 -0.29 0.07
C ILE A 9 4.86 0.84 0.88
N ASP A 10 4.13 1.95 1.04
CA ASP A 10 4.69 3.17 1.63
C ASP A 10 4.83 3.04 3.15
N GLY A 11 6.04 3.08 3.66
CA GLY A 11 6.32 2.84 5.08
C GLY A 11 6.49 1.37 5.45
N THR A 12 6.25 0.43 4.53
CA THR A 12 6.44 -1.02 4.74
C THR A 12 7.59 -1.56 3.90
N LEU A 13 7.54 -1.43 2.58
CA LEU A 13 8.59 -1.89 1.66
C LEU A 13 9.50 -0.77 1.19
N VAL A 14 8.94 0.42 0.99
CA VAL A 14 9.69 1.57 0.46
C VAL A 14 9.31 2.88 1.16
N GLN A 15 10.24 3.84 1.07
CA GLN A 15 10.00 5.26 1.31
C GLN A 15 10.24 6.00 0.00
N ALA A 16 9.19 6.61 -0.57
CA ALA A 16 9.21 7.17 -1.92
C ALA A 16 9.71 8.63 -2.01
N GLY A 17 10.57 9.10 -1.08
CA GLY A 17 11.20 10.41 -1.18
C GLY A 17 10.26 11.62 -0.97
N GLU A 18 9.19 11.42 -0.19
CA GLU A 18 8.24 12.49 0.22
C GLU A 18 7.47 13.16 -0.94
N VAL A 19 7.38 12.52 -2.10
CA VAL A 19 6.69 13.07 -3.27
C VAL A 19 5.15 12.96 -3.19
N GLY A 20 4.63 12.21 -2.22
CA GLY A 20 3.20 11.88 -2.16
C GLY A 20 2.28 13.10 -2.21
N ARG A 21 2.51 14.10 -1.35
CA ARG A 21 1.69 15.32 -1.31
C ARG A 21 1.78 16.15 -2.60
N ASP A 22 2.96 16.22 -3.19
CA ASP A 22 3.18 17.01 -4.41
C ASP A 22 2.38 16.45 -5.58
N ILE A 23 2.33 15.11 -5.73
CA ILE A 23 1.56 14.49 -6.83
C ILE A 23 0.05 14.72 -6.68
N PHE A 24 -0.49 14.75 -5.46
CA PHE A 24 -1.90 15.08 -5.22
C PHE A 24 -2.20 16.55 -5.54
N ASN A 25 -1.30 17.47 -5.19
CA ASN A 25 -1.44 18.89 -5.54
C ASN A 25 -1.38 19.12 -7.06
N GLU A 26 -0.45 18.45 -7.74
CA GLU A 26 -0.31 18.52 -9.20
C GLU A 26 -1.54 17.90 -9.91
N ALA A 27 -2.04 16.75 -9.42
CA ALA A 27 -3.24 16.12 -9.95
C ALA A 27 -4.48 17.01 -9.77
N PHE A 28 -4.66 17.61 -8.58
CA PHE A 28 -5.74 18.55 -8.32
C PHE A 28 -5.67 19.74 -9.28
N GLN A 29 -4.49 20.34 -9.44
CA GLN A 29 -4.31 21.48 -10.36
C GLN A 29 -4.61 21.10 -11.81
N THR A 30 -4.21 19.89 -12.23
CA THR A 30 -4.46 19.38 -13.58
C THR A 30 -5.95 19.18 -13.85
N VAL A 31 -6.70 18.62 -12.89
CA VAL A 31 -8.11 18.26 -13.07
C VAL A 31 -9.03 19.47 -12.85
N ILE A 32 -8.72 20.30 -11.84
CA ILE A 32 -9.59 21.41 -11.41
C ILE A 32 -9.18 22.76 -12.06
N GLY A 33 -7.98 22.83 -12.63
CA GLY A 33 -7.48 24.04 -13.30
C GLY A 33 -6.95 25.13 -12.36
N ARG A 34 -6.84 24.85 -11.04
CA ARG A 34 -6.26 25.76 -10.03
C ARG A 34 -5.50 24.97 -8.98
N ALA A 35 -4.53 25.58 -8.33
CA ALA A 35 -3.84 24.96 -7.21
C ALA A 35 -4.79 24.75 -6.02
N PRO A 36 -4.60 23.67 -5.23
CA PRO A 36 -5.33 23.48 -3.99
C PRO A 36 -4.93 24.52 -2.94
N ASP A 37 -5.83 24.80 -1.99
CA ASP A 37 -5.50 25.58 -0.81
C ASP A 37 -4.44 24.84 0.01
N GLN A 38 -3.37 25.55 0.37
CA GLN A 38 -2.21 24.93 1.03
C GLN A 38 -2.51 24.45 2.46
N VAL A 39 -3.46 25.08 3.16
CA VAL A 39 -3.85 24.66 4.51
C VAL A 39 -4.64 23.37 4.44
N ALA A 40 -5.65 23.32 3.57
CA ALA A 40 -6.44 22.10 3.32
C ALA A 40 -5.57 20.93 2.83
N ALA A 41 -4.70 21.19 1.85
CA ALA A 41 -3.79 20.17 1.32
C ALA A 41 -2.81 19.62 2.37
N LYS A 42 -2.31 20.46 3.29
CA LYS A 42 -1.43 20.02 4.38
C LYS A 42 -2.16 19.26 5.48
N ALA A 43 -3.43 19.50 5.68
CA ALA A 43 -4.24 18.83 6.69
C ALA A 43 -4.60 17.38 6.32
N LEU A 44 -4.48 16.99 5.04
CA LEU A 44 -4.79 15.64 4.59
C LEU A 44 -3.91 14.59 5.26
N VAL A 45 -4.53 13.62 5.88
CA VAL A 45 -3.88 12.41 6.38
C VAL A 45 -3.85 11.39 5.24
N MET A 46 -2.65 10.97 4.84
CA MET A 46 -2.48 10.08 3.68
C MET A 46 -2.14 8.64 4.08
N ALA A 47 -1.46 8.46 5.22
CA ALA A 47 -0.97 7.15 5.67
C ALA A 47 -2.09 6.13 5.82
N GLY A 48 -1.92 4.96 5.20
CA GLY A 48 -2.87 3.85 5.26
C GLY A 48 -4.16 4.02 4.46
N ARG A 49 -4.33 5.12 3.73
CA ARG A 49 -5.54 5.41 2.94
C ARG A 49 -5.34 5.11 1.46
N THR A 50 -6.43 4.98 0.71
CA THR A 50 -6.37 4.77 -0.73
C THR A 50 -6.26 6.09 -1.50
N ASP A 51 -5.57 6.08 -2.64
CA ASP A 51 -5.44 7.26 -3.50
C ASP A 51 -6.80 7.88 -3.88
N PRO A 52 -7.85 7.10 -4.25
CA PRO A 52 -9.17 7.66 -4.53
C PRO A 52 -9.84 8.29 -3.30
N GLU A 53 -9.65 7.72 -2.10
CA GLU A 53 -10.20 8.28 -0.87
C GLU A 53 -9.55 9.63 -0.51
N ILE A 54 -8.23 9.72 -0.65
CA ILE A 54 -7.47 10.95 -0.43
C ILE A 54 -7.88 12.01 -1.47
N ALA A 55 -8.00 11.62 -2.75
CA ALA A 55 -8.45 12.51 -3.82
C ALA A 55 -9.85 13.06 -3.53
N LEU A 56 -10.79 12.20 -3.12
CA LEU A 56 -12.16 12.61 -2.80
C LEU A 56 -12.21 13.59 -1.62
N GLU A 57 -11.40 13.35 -0.58
CA GLU A 57 -11.30 14.29 0.55
C GLU A 57 -10.72 15.64 0.11
N LEU A 58 -9.67 15.64 -0.72
CA LEU A 58 -9.08 16.87 -1.24
C LEU A 58 -10.09 17.66 -2.08
N LEU A 59 -10.86 16.99 -2.95
CA LEU A 59 -11.91 17.62 -3.74
C LEU A 59 -13.02 18.19 -2.85
N THR A 60 -13.45 17.43 -1.84
CA THR A 60 -14.48 17.85 -0.87
C THR A 60 -14.03 19.07 -0.06
N ALA A 61 -12.79 19.07 0.42
CA ALA A 61 -12.21 20.20 1.15
C ALA A 61 -12.13 21.51 0.33
N HIS A 62 -12.31 21.43 -0.98
CA HIS A 62 -12.31 22.56 -1.92
C HIS A 62 -13.69 22.86 -2.51
N ASP A 63 -14.76 22.31 -1.92
CA ASP A 63 -16.16 22.48 -2.38
C ASP A 63 -16.37 22.07 -3.85
N ILE A 64 -15.61 21.10 -4.34
CA ILE A 64 -15.82 20.57 -5.70
C ILE A 64 -17.05 19.67 -5.70
N ALA A 65 -18.12 20.15 -6.35
CA ALA A 65 -19.35 19.40 -6.50
C ALA A 65 -19.11 18.08 -7.27
N GLU A 66 -19.83 17.02 -6.85
CA GLU A 66 -19.77 15.71 -7.52
C GLU A 66 -18.34 15.17 -7.65
N GLY A 67 -17.51 15.34 -6.60
CA GLY A 67 -16.10 14.97 -6.58
C GLY A 67 -15.80 13.56 -7.12
N ALA A 68 -16.71 12.62 -6.93
CA ALA A 68 -16.59 11.25 -7.45
C ALA A 68 -16.48 11.19 -8.98
N LEU A 69 -17.09 12.12 -9.72
CA LEU A 69 -17.00 12.16 -11.18
C LEU A 69 -15.60 12.55 -11.68
N HIS A 70 -14.82 13.22 -10.83
CA HIS A 70 -13.44 13.60 -11.14
C HIS A 70 -12.42 12.48 -10.88
N LEU A 71 -12.77 11.42 -10.14
CA LEU A 71 -11.82 10.38 -9.74
C LEU A 71 -11.09 9.70 -10.90
N PRO A 72 -11.73 9.37 -12.05
CA PRO A 72 -11.01 8.80 -13.17
C PRO A 72 -9.91 9.72 -13.71
N ALA A 73 -10.23 10.99 -13.99
CA ALA A 73 -9.26 11.98 -14.45
C ALA A 73 -8.18 12.27 -13.39
N PHE A 74 -8.57 12.28 -12.11
CA PHE A 74 -7.64 12.46 -11.00
C PHE A 74 -6.65 11.30 -10.90
N GLY A 75 -7.11 10.06 -11.10
CA GLY A 75 -6.25 8.87 -11.14
C GLY A 75 -5.22 8.93 -12.27
N GLU A 76 -5.63 9.32 -13.48
CA GLU A 76 -4.73 9.52 -14.62
C GLU A 76 -3.68 10.62 -14.34
N ALA A 77 -4.12 11.72 -13.73
CA ALA A 77 -3.23 12.81 -13.33
C ALA A 77 -2.24 12.38 -12.24
N LEU A 78 -2.65 11.58 -11.26
CA LEU A 78 -1.75 11.01 -10.23
C LEU A 78 -0.68 10.11 -10.85
N VAL A 79 -1.06 9.25 -11.79
CA VAL A 79 -0.10 8.37 -12.49
C VAL A 79 0.92 9.20 -13.27
N THR A 80 0.45 10.23 -13.98
CA THR A 80 1.31 11.13 -14.75
C THR A 80 2.26 11.92 -13.82
N ALA A 81 1.73 12.48 -12.73
CA ALA A 81 2.51 13.23 -11.77
C ALA A 81 3.58 12.37 -11.09
N LEU A 82 3.25 11.13 -10.68
CA LEU A 82 4.23 10.24 -10.06
C LEU A 82 5.31 9.81 -11.07
N ALA A 83 4.95 9.53 -12.33
CA ALA A 83 5.91 9.18 -13.37
C ALA A 83 6.94 10.31 -13.59
N ALA A 84 6.50 11.56 -13.54
CA ALA A 84 7.40 12.72 -13.61
C ALA A 84 8.35 12.83 -12.40
N LYS A 85 7.97 12.27 -11.24
CA LYS A 85 8.79 12.25 -10.01
C LYS A 85 9.72 11.03 -9.93
N ALA A 86 9.71 10.10 -10.88
CA ALA A 86 10.56 8.90 -10.83
C ALA A 86 12.06 9.19 -10.58
N PRO A 87 12.70 10.24 -11.14
CA PRO A 87 14.06 10.60 -10.77
C PRO A 87 14.22 10.98 -9.29
N VAL A 88 13.28 11.75 -8.74
CA VAL A 88 13.29 12.17 -7.34
C VAL A 88 13.12 10.97 -6.41
N ILE A 89 12.23 10.04 -6.77
CA ILE A 89 12.02 8.80 -6.00
C ILE A 89 13.32 8.00 -5.93
N ARG A 90 14.04 7.83 -7.04
CA ARG A 90 15.31 7.10 -7.06
C ARG A 90 16.43 7.82 -6.30
N GLU A 91 16.43 9.15 -6.30
CA GLU A 91 17.46 9.95 -5.64
C GLU A 91 17.25 10.05 -4.12
N ARG A 92 15.99 10.25 -3.69
CA ARG A 92 15.66 10.56 -2.29
C ARG A 92 14.92 9.46 -1.56
N GLY A 93 14.33 8.53 -2.30
CA GLY A 93 13.67 7.37 -1.73
C GLY A 93 14.64 6.23 -1.46
N ARG A 94 14.11 5.16 -0.90
CA ARG A 94 14.85 3.91 -0.63
C ARG A 94 13.91 2.73 -0.43
N ALA A 95 14.40 1.52 -0.66
CA ALA A 95 13.83 0.33 -0.05
C ALA A 95 14.05 0.42 1.47
N LEU A 96 13.07 -0.01 2.26
CA LEU A 96 13.21 -0.03 3.71
C LEU A 96 14.09 -1.19 4.17
N PRO A 97 14.77 -1.06 5.32
CA PRO A 97 15.68 -2.09 5.83
C PRO A 97 14.99 -3.45 5.95
N GLY A 98 15.63 -4.51 5.45
CA GLY A 98 15.13 -5.88 5.46
C GLY A 98 14.02 -6.21 4.44
N ALA A 99 13.47 -5.21 3.72
CA ALA A 99 12.37 -5.43 2.78
C ALA A 99 12.75 -6.41 1.65
N ARG A 100 13.91 -6.22 1.04
CA ARG A 100 14.41 -7.09 -0.03
C ARG A 100 14.65 -8.52 0.47
N GLU A 101 15.34 -8.65 1.59
CA GLU A 101 15.69 -9.92 2.21
C GLU A 101 14.45 -10.71 2.59
N ALA A 102 13.43 -10.06 3.15
CA ALA A 102 12.14 -10.68 3.48
C ALA A 102 11.41 -11.17 2.22
N LEU A 103 11.33 -10.33 1.17
CA LEU A 103 10.72 -10.69 -0.11
C LEU A 103 11.43 -11.87 -0.78
N GLU A 104 12.77 -11.88 -0.79
CA GLU A 104 13.56 -12.97 -1.33
C GLU A 104 13.37 -14.28 -0.56
N ALA A 105 13.40 -14.22 0.76
CA ALA A 105 13.27 -15.40 1.60
C ALA A 105 11.88 -16.04 1.46
N LEU A 106 10.82 -15.23 1.44
CA LEU A 106 9.45 -15.72 1.17
C LEU A 106 9.29 -16.23 -0.25
N GLY A 107 9.95 -15.62 -1.23
CA GLY A 107 9.95 -16.08 -2.63
C GLY A 107 10.57 -17.47 -2.82
N ARG A 108 11.48 -17.87 -1.91
CA ARG A 108 12.07 -19.24 -1.88
C ARG A 108 11.25 -20.23 -1.06
N THR A 109 10.18 -19.77 -0.39
CA THR A 109 9.35 -20.62 0.47
C THR A 109 8.25 -21.27 -0.32
N ASP A 110 8.24 -22.60 -0.37
CA ASP A 110 7.26 -23.37 -1.13
C ASP A 110 5.81 -23.05 -0.69
N GLY A 111 4.98 -22.74 -1.69
CA GLY A 111 3.56 -22.49 -1.48
C GLY A 111 3.21 -21.08 -1.03
N VAL A 112 4.17 -20.17 -0.93
CA VAL A 112 3.93 -18.75 -0.69
C VAL A 112 3.68 -18.03 -2.02
N VAL A 113 2.63 -17.22 -2.05
CA VAL A 113 2.36 -16.24 -3.10
C VAL A 113 2.50 -14.87 -2.48
N GLN A 114 3.30 -14.01 -3.06
CA GLN A 114 3.48 -12.63 -2.60
C GLN A 114 2.82 -11.66 -3.57
N SER A 115 2.06 -10.73 -3.04
CA SER A 115 1.44 -9.64 -3.78
C SER A 115 1.28 -8.42 -2.88
N LEU A 116 0.39 -7.51 -3.25
CA LEU A 116 0.21 -6.23 -2.59
C LEU A 116 -1.20 -6.07 -2.03
N LEU A 117 -1.30 -5.30 -0.95
CA LEU A 117 -2.53 -4.64 -0.53
C LEU A 117 -2.17 -3.18 -0.21
N THR A 118 -2.46 -2.30 -1.12
CA THR A 118 -2.03 -0.91 -1.03
C THR A 118 -3.12 0.06 -1.47
N GLY A 119 -3.12 1.23 -0.85
CA GLY A 119 -3.97 2.34 -1.30
C GLY A 119 -3.54 2.95 -2.63
N ASN A 120 -2.33 2.68 -3.08
CA ASN A 120 -1.83 3.19 -4.35
C ASN A 120 -2.63 2.66 -5.55
N LEU A 121 -2.77 3.47 -6.59
CA LEU A 121 -3.14 2.98 -7.91
C LEU A 121 -2.10 1.98 -8.42
N GLN A 122 -2.52 0.93 -9.11
CA GLN A 122 -1.61 -0.14 -9.55
C GLN A 122 -0.38 0.34 -10.34
N PRO A 123 -0.49 1.29 -11.31
CA PRO A 123 0.68 1.83 -12.00
C PRO A 123 1.66 2.55 -11.05
N ASN A 124 1.14 3.26 -10.05
CA ASN A 124 1.94 3.96 -9.05
C ASN A 124 2.67 2.98 -8.11
N ALA A 125 1.99 1.91 -7.70
CA ALA A 125 2.58 0.82 -6.93
C ALA A 125 3.75 0.18 -7.67
N LEU A 126 3.57 -0.14 -8.96
CA LEU A 126 4.62 -0.72 -9.81
C LEU A 126 5.82 0.22 -9.93
N LEU A 127 5.58 1.51 -10.24
CA LEU A 127 6.66 2.50 -10.39
C LEU A 127 7.48 2.65 -9.11
N LYS A 128 6.83 2.73 -7.95
CA LYS A 128 7.53 2.84 -6.66
C LYS A 128 8.43 1.63 -6.39
N LEU A 129 7.92 0.42 -6.58
CA LEU A 129 8.68 -0.81 -6.33
C LEU A 129 9.79 -1.04 -7.36
N ALA A 130 9.53 -0.80 -8.65
CA ALA A 130 10.52 -0.89 -9.71
C ALA A 130 11.64 0.16 -9.57
N SER A 131 11.38 1.28 -8.88
CA SER A 131 12.42 2.27 -8.58
C SER A 131 13.53 1.73 -7.67
N PHE A 132 13.28 0.61 -6.98
CA PHE A 132 14.19 -0.04 -6.03
C PHE A 132 14.38 -1.53 -6.32
N ASP A 133 14.04 -2.01 -7.53
CA ASP A 133 14.16 -3.41 -7.97
C ASP A 133 13.46 -4.41 -7.04
N LEU A 134 12.27 -4.06 -6.53
CA LEU A 134 11.46 -4.93 -5.67
C LEU A 134 10.25 -5.55 -6.41
N ASP A 135 9.91 -5.05 -7.58
CA ASP A 135 8.75 -5.47 -8.36
C ASP A 135 8.82 -6.95 -8.80
N GLY A 136 10.02 -7.46 -9.07
CA GLY A 136 10.24 -8.84 -9.50
C GLY A 136 9.88 -9.92 -8.46
N TYR A 137 9.67 -9.56 -7.20
CA TYR A 137 9.29 -10.50 -6.13
C TYR A 137 7.78 -10.67 -5.96
N LEU A 138 6.98 -9.87 -6.65
CA LEU A 138 5.56 -9.70 -6.37
C LEU A 138 4.70 -10.00 -7.59
N ASP A 139 3.59 -10.67 -7.36
CA ASP A 139 2.59 -10.94 -8.40
C ASP A 139 1.53 -9.83 -8.43
N PHE A 140 1.70 -8.86 -9.32
CA PHE A 140 0.79 -7.72 -9.47
C PHE A 140 -0.61 -8.09 -9.99
N GLU A 141 -0.80 -9.29 -10.55
CA GLU A 141 -2.11 -9.70 -11.06
C GLU A 141 -3.08 -10.10 -9.94
N VAL A 142 -2.57 -10.39 -8.73
CA VAL A 142 -3.40 -10.86 -7.61
C VAL A 142 -3.44 -9.89 -6.42
N GLY A 143 -2.90 -8.70 -6.58
CA GLY A 143 -2.94 -7.65 -5.56
C GLY A 143 -4.30 -6.96 -5.42
N GLY A 144 -4.50 -6.29 -4.30
CA GLY A 144 -5.56 -5.32 -4.05
C GLY A 144 -4.99 -3.90 -4.07
N PHE A 145 -5.47 -3.07 -4.96
CA PHE A 145 -4.97 -1.72 -5.21
C PHE A 145 -6.07 -0.67 -5.03
N GLY A 146 -5.70 0.57 -4.76
CA GLY A 146 -6.64 1.69 -4.79
C GLY A 146 -7.41 1.83 -6.11
N SER A 147 -6.86 1.31 -7.22
CA SER A 147 -7.54 1.18 -8.51
C SER A 147 -8.73 0.21 -8.49
N ASP A 148 -8.73 -0.76 -7.59
CA ASP A 148 -9.78 -1.78 -7.52
C ASP A 148 -10.96 -1.32 -6.66
N HIS A 149 -10.67 -0.66 -5.54
CA HIS A 149 -11.70 -0.19 -4.61
C HIS A 149 -11.15 0.94 -3.72
N HIS A 150 -11.98 1.98 -3.48
CA HIS A 150 -11.60 3.09 -2.60
C HIS A 150 -11.56 2.68 -1.10
N HIS A 151 -12.39 1.74 -0.68
CA HIS A 151 -12.46 1.26 0.70
C HIS A 151 -11.41 0.16 0.93
N ARG A 152 -10.35 0.50 1.67
CA ARG A 152 -9.18 -0.38 1.88
C ARG A 152 -9.51 -1.79 2.40
N PRO A 153 -10.41 -1.99 3.37
CA PRO A 153 -10.81 -3.33 3.82
C PRO A 153 -11.31 -4.26 2.71
N SER A 154 -11.98 -3.73 1.69
CA SER A 154 -12.48 -4.52 0.56
C SER A 154 -11.35 -5.08 -0.31
N LEU A 155 -10.15 -4.50 -0.25
CA LEU A 155 -9.00 -4.92 -1.05
C LEU A 155 -8.49 -6.32 -0.67
N VAL A 156 -8.70 -6.79 0.56
CA VAL A 156 -8.34 -8.15 0.99
C VAL A 156 -9.15 -9.19 0.22
N GLU A 157 -10.45 -8.98 0.10
CA GLU A 157 -11.34 -9.86 -0.67
C GLU A 157 -11.02 -9.83 -2.16
N VAL A 158 -10.76 -8.64 -2.70
CA VAL A 158 -10.34 -8.44 -4.10
C VAL A 158 -9.06 -9.24 -4.40
N ALA A 159 -8.03 -9.11 -3.56
CA ALA A 159 -6.77 -9.83 -3.74
C ALA A 159 -6.97 -11.36 -3.66
N ARG A 160 -7.76 -11.84 -2.70
CA ARG A 160 -8.11 -13.27 -2.59
C ARG A 160 -8.83 -13.80 -3.82
N ALA A 161 -9.83 -13.07 -4.32
CA ALA A 161 -10.59 -13.47 -5.49
C ALA A 161 -9.71 -13.52 -6.76
N LYS A 162 -8.80 -12.56 -6.91
CA LYS A 162 -7.80 -12.57 -7.98
C LYS A 162 -6.85 -13.76 -7.85
N ALA A 163 -6.34 -14.03 -6.64
CA ALA A 163 -5.45 -15.15 -6.36
C ALA A 163 -6.14 -16.51 -6.59
N GLU A 164 -7.37 -16.67 -6.14
CA GLU A 164 -8.15 -17.89 -6.38
C GLU A 164 -8.34 -18.15 -7.87
N ARG A 165 -8.68 -17.12 -8.64
CA ARG A 165 -8.85 -17.21 -10.09
C ARG A 165 -7.57 -17.59 -10.81
N LYS A 166 -6.42 -17.01 -10.41
CA LYS A 166 -5.12 -17.27 -11.05
C LYS A 166 -4.53 -18.63 -10.66
N TYR A 167 -4.61 -18.99 -9.39
CA TYR A 167 -3.96 -20.19 -8.84
C TYR A 167 -4.89 -21.40 -8.70
N GLY A 168 -6.17 -21.27 -9.05
CA GLY A 168 -7.17 -22.33 -8.98
C GLY A 168 -7.50 -22.78 -7.56
N ARG A 169 -7.25 -21.93 -6.54
CA ARG A 169 -7.49 -22.25 -5.13
C ARG A 169 -7.58 -20.99 -4.28
N GLY A 170 -8.41 -21.04 -3.23
CA GLY A 170 -8.58 -19.94 -2.29
C GLY A 170 -7.48 -19.89 -1.21
N PHE A 171 -7.36 -18.71 -0.61
CA PHE A 171 -6.51 -18.42 0.55
C PHE A 171 -7.36 -17.86 1.70
N PRO A 172 -8.25 -18.69 2.33
CA PRO A 172 -9.19 -18.20 3.34
C PRO A 172 -8.53 -17.91 4.69
N GLY A 173 -9.14 -17.00 5.46
CA GLY A 173 -8.76 -16.74 6.84
C GLY A 173 -7.27 -16.45 6.99
N THR A 174 -6.63 -17.13 7.92
CA THR A 174 -5.21 -16.98 8.27
C THR A 174 -4.23 -17.49 7.20
N ALA A 175 -4.74 -18.10 6.11
CA ALA A 175 -3.90 -18.38 4.93
C ALA A 175 -3.56 -17.13 4.13
N THR A 176 -4.27 -16.01 4.38
CA THR A 176 -3.89 -14.66 3.92
C THR A 176 -3.24 -13.91 5.07
N VAL A 177 -2.11 -13.29 4.81
CA VAL A 177 -1.38 -12.45 5.77
C VAL A 177 -1.19 -11.07 5.15
N LEU A 178 -1.60 -10.03 5.87
CA LEU A 178 -1.33 -8.64 5.50
C LEU A 178 -0.13 -8.15 6.32
N VAL A 179 0.82 -7.52 5.66
CA VAL A 179 1.96 -6.85 6.30
C VAL A 179 1.86 -5.36 5.99
N GLY A 180 1.83 -4.51 7.02
CA GLY A 180 1.68 -3.05 6.86
C GLY A 180 2.12 -2.28 8.09
N ASP A 181 2.26 -0.95 7.96
CA ASP A 181 2.87 -0.08 8.97
C ASP A 181 1.85 0.82 9.70
N THR A 182 0.58 0.71 9.36
CA THR A 182 -0.46 1.59 9.93
C THR A 182 -1.57 0.83 10.66
N PRO A 183 -2.29 1.46 11.62
CA PRO A 183 -3.52 0.92 12.19
C PRO A 183 -4.62 0.63 11.14
N LEU A 184 -4.61 1.34 10.00
CA LEU A 184 -5.55 1.09 8.91
C LEU A 184 -5.24 -0.21 8.17
N ASP A 185 -3.97 -0.62 8.09
CA ASP A 185 -3.61 -1.96 7.60
C ASP A 185 -4.14 -3.04 8.53
N VAL A 186 -3.96 -2.85 9.84
CA VAL A 186 -4.48 -3.78 10.82
C VAL A 186 -6.00 -3.90 10.72
N ALA A 187 -6.69 -2.77 10.64
CA ALA A 187 -8.15 -2.75 10.47
C ALA A 187 -8.60 -3.43 9.18
N ALA A 188 -7.91 -3.17 8.05
CA ALA A 188 -8.23 -3.79 6.77
C ALA A 188 -8.03 -5.31 6.79
N GLY A 189 -6.90 -5.79 7.31
CA GLY A 189 -6.62 -7.21 7.43
C GLY A 189 -7.64 -7.92 8.32
N ARG A 190 -7.96 -7.33 9.48
CA ARG A 190 -8.97 -7.87 10.41
C ARG A 190 -10.37 -7.93 9.80
N ALA A 191 -10.81 -6.85 9.15
CA ALA A 191 -12.10 -6.83 8.47
C ALA A 191 -12.20 -7.89 7.36
N GLY A 192 -11.09 -8.12 6.62
CA GLY A 192 -10.98 -9.19 5.64
C GLY A 192 -10.73 -10.57 6.23
N GLY A 193 -10.66 -10.73 7.56
CA GLY A 193 -10.36 -12.01 8.22
C GLY A 193 -8.96 -12.56 7.89
N ALA A 194 -8.01 -11.70 7.54
CA ALA A 194 -6.61 -12.05 7.34
C ALA A 194 -5.86 -12.00 8.67
N ARG A 195 -4.74 -12.70 8.74
CA ARG A 195 -3.72 -12.46 9.76
C ARG A 195 -2.98 -11.17 9.45
N VAL A 196 -2.54 -10.43 10.47
CA VAL A 196 -1.86 -9.15 10.28
C VAL A 196 -0.54 -9.11 11.03
N VAL A 197 0.53 -8.79 10.32
CA VAL A 197 1.84 -8.45 10.86
C VAL A 197 2.03 -6.94 10.68
N ALA A 198 2.09 -6.21 11.78
CA ALA A 198 2.37 -4.78 11.74
C ALA A 198 3.88 -4.53 11.83
N VAL A 199 4.38 -3.53 11.10
CA VAL A 199 5.81 -3.16 11.06
C VAL A 199 5.95 -1.68 11.40
N ALA A 200 6.80 -1.33 12.39
CA ALA A 200 6.93 0.04 12.88
C ALA A 200 7.94 0.89 12.07
N THR A 201 7.95 0.72 10.75
CA THR A 201 8.84 1.42 9.81
C THR A 201 8.23 2.68 9.20
N GLY A 202 6.94 2.89 9.43
CA GLY A 202 6.18 4.06 9.00
C GLY A 202 6.02 5.12 10.11
N PRO A 203 4.92 5.89 10.10
CA PRO A 203 4.69 6.98 11.05
C PRO A 203 4.29 6.50 12.46
N PHE A 204 3.93 5.24 12.65
CA PHE A 204 3.47 4.68 13.92
C PHE A 204 4.56 3.89 14.62
N ARG A 205 4.71 4.12 15.93
CA ARG A 205 5.71 3.40 16.75
C ARG A 205 5.22 2.01 17.15
N THR A 206 6.14 1.14 17.46
CA THR A 206 5.86 -0.23 17.94
C THR A 206 4.83 -0.27 19.09
N ALA A 207 4.91 0.69 20.04
CA ALA A 207 3.96 0.76 21.15
C ALA A 207 2.53 1.03 20.66
N GLU A 208 2.35 1.95 19.71
CA GLU A 208 1.04 2.30 19.14
C GLU A 208 0.46 1.13 18.32
N LEU A 209 1.31 0.44 17.55
CA LEU A 209 0.88 -0.74 16.79
C LEU A 209 0.54 -1.94 17.69
N ARG A 210 1.17 -2.08 18.85
CA ARG A 210 0.81 -3.11 19.84
C ARG A 210 -0.54 -2.89 20.51
N GLU A 211 -1.06 -1.67 20.49
CA GLU A 211 -2.42 -1.36 20.96
C GLU A 211 -3.50 -1.75 19.94
N THR A 212 -3.09 -2.08 18.71
CA THR A 212 -4.00 -2.57 17.66
C THR A 212 -4.25 -4.06 17.81
N ALA A 213 -5.15 -4.60 16.97
CA ALA A 213 -5.41 -6.04 16.91
C ALA A 213 -4.45 -6.80 15.98
N ALA A 214 -3.19 -6.34 15.77
CA ALA A 214 -2.20 -7.06 14.99
C ALA A 214 -1.83 -8.40 15.64
N ASP A 215 -1.60 -9.44 14.86
CA ASP A 215 -1.20 -10.77 15.36
C ASP A 215 0.28 -10.81 15.75
N ALA A 216 1.11 -9.96 15.12
CA ALA A 216 2.50 -9.73 15.45
C ALA A 216 2.87 -8.26 15.15
N VAL A 217 3.82 -7.73 15.90
CA VAL A 217 4.37 -6.38 15.68
C VAL A 217 5.88 -6.47 15.65
N LEU A 218 6.46 -6.09 14.53
CA LEU A 218 7.90 -6.02 14.29
C LEU A 218 8.36 -4.56 14.36
N GLU A 219 9.60 -4.34 14.76
CA GLU A 219 10.23 -3.02 14.73
C GLU A 219 10.57 -2.62 13.29
N ASP A 220 11.13 -3.55 12.53
CA ASP A 220 11.47 -3.46 11.11
C ASP A 220 11.47 -4.86 10.48
N LEU A 221 12.01 -5.00 9.26
CA LEU A 221 12.14 -6.27 8.54
C LEU A 221 13.59 -6.79 8.50
N GLU A 222 14.53 -6.19 9.22
CA GLU A 222 15.96 -6.55 9.18
C GLU A 222 16.22 -7.95 9.69
N ASP A 223 15.52 -8.38 10.74
CA ASP A 223 15.56 -9.76 11.20
C ASP A 223 14.66 -10.64 10.32
N THR A 224 15.26 -11.19 9.27
CA THR A 224 14.55 -12.04 8.30
C THR A 224 13.94 -13.28 8.97
N GLU A 225 14.60 -13.90 9.96
CA GLU A 225 14.06 -15.09 10.64
C GLU A 225 12.82 -14.73 11.47
N ALA A 226 12.86 -13.65 12.23
CA ALA A 226 11.72 -13.15 12.98
C ALA A 226 10.59 -12.74 12.05
N THR A 227 10.90 -12.10 10.91
CA THR A 227 9.94 -11.70 9.89
C THR A 227 9.23 -12.92 9.27
N LEU A 228 9.97 -13.95 8.88
CA LEU A 228 9.40 -15.19 8.36
C LEU A 228 8.56 -15.91 9.43
N ALA A 229 9.05 -16.00 10.67
CA ALA A 229 8.30 -16.59 11.78
C ALA A 229 6.98 -15.83 12.02
N ALA A 230 6.98 -14.49 11.99
CA ALA A 230 5.79 -13.68 12.14
C ALA A 230 4.78 -13.90 10.98
N ILE A 231 5.24 -14.04 9.75
CA ILE A 231 4.39 -14.20 8.56
C ILE A 231 3.91 -15.65 8.40
N LEU A 232 4.76 -16.63 8.62
CA LEU A 232 4.48 -18.05 8.38
C LEU A 232 3.86 -18.77 9.58
N GLY A 233 4.11 -18.29 10.78
CA GLY A 233 3.72 -18.65 12.14
C GLY A 233 2.64 -19.50 12.52
#